data_15b58be5fb04ea6098c5a0547ebd2b2e
#
_entry.id   15b58be5fb04ea6098c5a0547ebd2b2e
#
_cell.length_a   1.000
_cell.length_b   1.000
_cell.length_c   1.000
_cell.angle_alpha   90.00
_cell.angle_beta   90.00
_cell.angle_gamma   90.00
#
_symmetry.space_group_name_H-M   'P 1'
#
loop_
_entity.id
_entity.type
_entity.pdbx_description
1 polymer ?
#
loop_
_entity_poly.entity_id
_entity_poly.type
_entity_poly.pdbx_seq_one_letter_code
_entity_poly.pdbx_strand_id
1 'polypeptide(L)'
;MEFLAERYTRPDAKYGRVVGFIISNEVNSQYVWGNAGEKTVEDYMEEYTQAMRLAWICSRKHCSHFRIYISLDHFWSGLNFSATEPLRYYSGRSMVELLNKNATADGNFGWGIAHHPYPENLNFPDFWNDRSPTYAFDTPRITFKNIEVLKAFLAQEEYLYNGESRRVIFSEQGFNSQNGPFQGVTEKQAAAAYVLAYMKSRNMGIVDMMTHHACIDNPHEFGLNLGIFRNDPTKPEHVGEAKPIFESFMAMDTPDEPAVVEKARAFIGEEMFDLVLNPTVLCGDLQHEDVLGNA
;
A
#
# COMPACT_ATOMS: atom_id res chain seq x y z
N MET A 1 -6.59 7.46 -21.80
CA MET A 1 -5.29 6.86 -21.44
C MET A 1 -4.20 7.21 -22.44
N GLU A 2 -4.34 6.90 -23.75
CA GLU A 2 -3.31 7.14 -24.76
C GLU A 2 -2.83 8.59 -24.79
N PHE A 3 -3.72 9.59 -24.84
CA PHE A 3 -3.37 11.00 -24.75
C PHE A 3 -2.52 11.36 -23.51
N LEU A 4 -2.86 10.81 -22.35
CA LEU A 4 -2.08 11.05 -21.12
C LEU A 4 -0.69 10.42 -21.20
N ALA A 5 -0.61 9.18 -21.71
CA ALA A 5 0.66 8.50 -21.90
C ALA A 5 1.55 9.30 -22.89
N GLU A 6 1.04 9.66 -24.06
CA GLU A 6 1.77 10.48 -25.05
C GLU A 6 2.26 11.79 -24.43
N ARG A 7 1.37 12.50 -23.72
CA ARG A 7 1.69 13.83 -23.15
C ARG A 7 2.79 13.76 -22.10
N TYR A 8 2.73 12.76 -21.19
CA TYR A 8 3.58 12.72 -20.00
C TYR A 8 4.78 11.75 -20.10
N THR A 9 5.00 11.14 -21.28
CA THR A 9 6.21 10.32 -21.55
C THR A 9 7.15 10.98 -22.56
N ARG A 10 6.87 12.21 -22.95
CA ARG A 10 7.70 12.95 -23.92
C ARG A 10 9.15 13.04 -23.46
N PRO A 11 10.12 12.89 -24.36
CA PRO A 11 11.55 13.01 -24.02
C PRO A 11 11.92 14.36 -23.40
N ASP A 12 11.25 15.46 -23.84
CA ASP A 12 11.50 16.81 -23.35
C ASP A 12 10.93 17.09 -21.95
N ALA A 13 10.14 16.17 -21.40
CA ALA A 13 9.48 16.27 -20.11
C ALA A 13 8.74 17.62 -19.86
N LYS A 14 8.31 18.31 -20.94
CA LYS A 14 7.70 19.65 -20.89
C LYS A 14 6.54 19.78 -19.91
N TYR A 15 5.81 18.69 -19.70
CA TYR A 15 4.63 18.63 -18.81
C TYR A 15 4.87 17.76 -17.56
N GLY A 16 6.14 17.51 -17.21
CA GLY A 16 6.52 16.53 -16.23
C GLY A 16 6.60 15.12 -16.84
N ARG A 17 6.83 14.14 -15.99
CA ARG A 17 6.96 12.73 -16.39
C ARG A 17 6.08 11.82 -15.56
N VAL A 18 5.32 10.96 -16.24
CA VAL A 18 4.55 9.86 -15.64
C VAL A 18 5.14 8.55 -16.13
N VAL A 19 5.37 7.60 -15.22
CA VAL A 19 6.02 6.31 -15.52
C VAL A 19 5.06 5.12 -15.36
N GLY A 20 3.85 5.37 -14.88
CA GLY A 20 2.81 4.36 -14.71
C GLY A 20 1.46 4.99 -14.38
N PHE A 21 0.40 4.17 -14.50
CA PHE A 21 -0.95 4.53 -14.10
C PHE A 21 -1.45 3.54 -13.05
N ILE A 22 -2.08 4.08 -12.02
CA ILE A 22 -2.93 3.33 -11.10
C ILE A 22 -4.35 3.41 -11.64
N ILE A 23 -4.99 2.27 -11.84
CA ILE A 23 -6.32 2.23 -12.42
C ILE A 23 -7.38 2.20 -11.30
N SER A 24 -8.06 3.32 -11.11
CA SER A 24 -9.02 3.56 -10.01
C SER A 24 -8.33 3.59 -8.63
N ASN A 25 -9.11 3.59 -7.55
CA ASN A 25 -8.64 3.57 -6.17
C ASN A 25 -9.32 2.45 -5.40
N GLU A 26 -8.53 1.68 -4.61
CA GLU A 26 -9.02 0.65 -3.68
C GLU A 26 -10.18 -0.19 -4.26
N VAL A 27 -9.92 -0.81 -5.40
CA VAL A 27 -10.97 -1.48 -6.20
C VAL A 27 -11.61 -2.68 -5.50
N ASN A 28 -11.00 -3.21 -4.46
CA ASN A 28 -11.64 -4.17 -3.57
C ASN A 28 -12.77 -3.55 -2.71
N SER A 29 -12.82 -2.22 -2.63
CA SER A 29 -13.92 -1.42 -2.07
C SER A 29 -14.59 -0.55 -3.15
N GLN A 30 -14.76 -1.10 -4.36
CA GLN A 30 -15.16 -0.37 -5.57
C GLN A 30 -16.50 0.37 -5.44
N TYR A 31 -17.42 -0.15 -4.63
CA TYR A 31 -18.71 0.50 -4.45
C TYR A 31 -18.60 1.88 -3.81
N VAL A 32 -17.57 2.09 -2.97
CA VAL A 32 -17.27 3.39 -2.34
C VAL A 32 -16.48 4.28 -3.28
N TRP A 33 -15.41 3.77 -3.88
CA TRP A 33 -14.43 4.59 -4.59
C TRP A 33 -14.62 4.60 -6.11
N GLY A 34 -15.02 3.49 -6.70
CA GLY A 34 -15.15 3.32 -8.14
C GLY A 34 -16.57 3.41 -8.68
N ASN A 35 -17.56 3.17 -7.83
CA ASN A 35 -18.98 3.20 -8.13
C ASN A 35 -19.37 2.42 -9.41
N ALA A 36 -18.87 1.19 -9.57
CA ALA A 36 -19.21 0.33 -10.70
C ALA A 36 -20.58 -0.39 -10.55
N GLY A 37 -21.30 -0.08 -9.47
CA GLY A 37 -22.56 -0.74 -9.12
C GLY A 37 -22.35 -2.07 -8.39
N GLU A 38 -23.44 -2.82 -8.21
CA GLU A 38 -23.41 -4.14 -7.60
C GLU A 38 -23.07 -5.19 -8.67
N LYS A 39 -21.97 -5.93 -8.45
CA LYS A 39 -21.47 -6.97 -9.35
C LYS A 39 -20.84 -8.10 -8.56
N THR A 40 -20.78 -9.29 -9.12
CA THR A 40 -19.89 -10.33 -8.62
C THR A 40 -18.43 -9.91 -8.78
N VAL A 41 -17.52 -10.49 -8.00
CA VAL A 41 -16.10 -10.19 -8.17
C VAL A 41 -15.59 -10.65 -9.53
N GLU A 42 -16.13 -11.74 -10.07
CA GLU A 42 -15.79 -12.28 -11.38
C GLU A 42 -16.17 -11.30 -12.50
N ASP A 43 -17.42 -10.81 -12.53
CA ASP A 43 -17.88 -9.84 -13.53
C ASP A 43 -17.11 -8.52 -13.45
N TYR A 44 -16.86 -8.04 -12.21
CA TYR A 44 -16.07 -6.84 -12.00
C TYR A 44 -14.64 -7.00 -12.53
N MET A 45 -13.99 -8.12 -12.19
CA MET A 45 -12.60 -8.37 -12.60
C MET A 45 -12.45 -8.68 -14.09
N GLU A 46 -13.46 -9.20 -14.76
CA GLU A 46 -13.45 -9.32 -16.21
C GLU A 46 -13.35 -7.94 -16.87
N GLU A 47 -14.26 -7.01 -16.52
CA GLU A 47 -14.25 -5.64 -17.05
C GLU A 47 -12.99 -4.86 -16.64
N TYR A 48 -12.59 -4.99 -15.37
CA TYR A 48 -11.44 -4.27 -14.83
C TYR A 48 -10.12 -4.73 -15.46
N THR A 49 -9.94 -6.04 -15.69
CA THR A 49 -8.77 -6.60 -16.38
C THR A 49 -8.67 -6.06 -17.82
N GLN A 50 -9.79 -5.94 -18.52
CA GLN A 50 -9.83 -5.36 -19.87
C GLN A 50 -9.42 -3.87 -19.85
N ALA A 51 -9.91 -3.11 -18.85
CA ALA A 51 -9.52 -1.71 -18.69
C ALA A 51 -8.01 -1.56 -18.40
N MET A 52 -7.44 -2.40 -17.54
CA MET A 52 -6.00 -2.43 -17.27
C MET A 52 -5.19 -2.80 -18.52
N ARG A 53 -5.61 -3.84 -19.26
CA ARG A 53 -4.97 -4.27 -20.50
C ARG A 53 -4.99 -3.15 -21.55
N LEU A 54 -6.12 -2.49 -21.73
CA LEU A 54 -6.24 -1.36 -22.66
C LEU A 54 -5.31 -0.21 -22.25
N ALA A 55 -5.26 0.12 -20.96
CA ALA A 55 -4.34 1.13 -20.45
C ALA A 55 -2.86 0.75 -20.70
N TRP A 56 -2.51 -0.53 -20.51
CA TRP A 56 -1.18 -1.03 -20.79
C TRP A 56 -0.82 -0.94 -22.27
N ILE A 57 -1.69 -1.41 -23.19
CA ILE A 57 -1.48 -1.35 -24.63
C ILE A 57 -1.29 0.11 -25.09
N CYS A 58 -2.20 1.01 -24.69
CA CYS A 58 -2.13 2.42 -25.05
C CYS A 58 -0.84 3.09 -24.56
N SER A 59 -0.45 2.82 -23.31
CA SER A 59 0.73 3.44 -22.71
C SER A 59 2.04 2.94 -23.30
N ARG A 60 2.11 1.64 -23.61
CA ARG A 60 3.31 1.00 -24.20
C ARG A 60 3.61 1.46 -25.62
N LYS A 61 2.68 2.05 -26.34
CA LYS A 61 2.94 2.73 -27.61
C LYS A 61 3.92 3.89 -27.46
N HIS A 62 3.89 4.57 -26.32
CA HIS A 62 4.64 5.80 -26.06
C HIS A 62 5.84 5.60 -25.13
N CYS A 63 5.79 4.60 -24.25
CA CYS A 63 6.88 4.27 -23.33
C CYS A 63 6.96 2.76 -23.07
N SER A 64 8.03 2.14 -23.53
CA SER A 64 8.24 0.68 -23.39
C SER A 64 8.39 0.19 -21.95
N HIS A 65 8.61 1.08 -20.99
CA HIS A 65 8.74 0.76 -19.56
C HIS A 65 7.56 1.20 -18.72
N PHE A 66 6.47 1.68 -19.37
CA PHE A 66 5.29 2.16 -18.66
C PHE A 66 4.62 1.03 -17.87
N ARG A 67 4.21 1.32 -16.65
CA ARG A 67 3.62 0.33 -15.73
C ARG A 67 2.15 0.62 -15.46
N ILE A 68 1.38 -0.43 -15.21
CA ILE A 68 -0.04 -0.34 -14.87
C ILE A 68 -0.26 -1.10 -13.57
N TYR A 69 -1.01 -0.50 -12.63
CA TYR A 69 -1.22 -1.06 -11.30
C TYR A 69 -2.70 -1.20 -10.98
N ILE A 70 -3.07 -2.33 -10.37
CA ILE A 70 -4.31 -2.47 -9.62
C ILE A 70 -4.15 -1.79 -8.25
N SER A 71 -5.15 -1.03 -7.79
CA SER A 71 -5.13 -0.40 -6.46
C SER A 71 -5.92 -1.23 -5.46
N LEU A 72 -5.31 -1.54 -4.32
CA LEU A 72 -5.91 -2.35 -3.26
C LEU A 72 -5.69 -1.73 -1.89
N ASP A 73 -6.73 -1.72 -1.05
CA ASP A 73 -6.60 -1.46 0.38
C ASP A 73 -5.95 -2.64 1.12
N HIS A 74 -5.80 -2.55 2.44
CA HIS A 74 -5.13 -3.56 3.25
C HIS A 74 -5.92 -4.87 3.45
N PHE A 75 -7.21 -4.93 3.08
CA PHE A 75 -8.01 -6.15 3.22
C PHE A 75 -7.63 -7.18 2.16
N TRP A 76 -7.02 -8.29 2.62
CA TRP A 76 -6.44 -9.27 1.72
C TRP A 76 -7.34 -10.50 1.51
N SER A 77 -7.57 -11.32 2.52
CA SER A 77 -8.42 -12.52 2.39
C SER A 77 -9.84 -12.36 2.95
N GLY A 78 -10.22 -11.18 3.29
CA GLY A 78 -11.56 -10.87 3.77
C GLY A 78 -11.54 -9.91 4.96
N LEU A 79 -12.73 -9.60 5.47
CA LEU A 79 -12.99 -8.79 6.67
C LEU A 79 -13.21 -7.29 6.46
N ASN A 80 -13.29 -6.77 5.24
CA ASN A 80 -14.16 -5.65 5.04
C ASN A 80 -15.62 -6.18 4.97
N PHE A 81 -16.54 -5.46 4.40
CA PHE A 81 -17.94 -5.90 4.30
C PHE A 81 -18.17 -7.02 3.25
N SER A 82 -17.12 -7.67 2.72
CA SER A 82 -17.23 -8.66 1.64
C SER A 82 -18.10 -9.87 1.99
N ALA A 83 -18.13 -10.28 3.25
CA ALA A 83 -18.97 -11.41 3.69
C ALA A 83 -20.46 -11.07 3.76
N THR A 84 -20.82 -9.82 4.02
CA THR A 84 -22.21 -9.33 4.14
C THR A 84 -22.72 -8.63 2.89
N GLU A 85 -21.82 -8.03 2.12
CA GLU A 85 -22.11 -7.29 0.90
C GLU A 85 -21.20 -7.73 -0.27
N PRO A 86 -21.27 -9.02 -0.69
CA PRO A 86 -20.31 -9.61 -1.65
C PRO A 86 -20.42 -9.04 -3.08
N LEU A 87 -21.44 -8.26 -3.39
CA LEU A 87 -21.58 -7.56 -4.67
C LEU A 87 -20.94 -6.15 -4.67
N ARG A 88 -20.42 -5.70 -3.54
CA ARG A 88 -19.89 -4.35 -3.34
C ARG A 88 -18.45 -4.31 -2.88
N TYR A 89 -18.03 -5.31 -2.11
CA TYR A 89 -16.70 -5.42 -1.49
C TYR A 89 -16.09 -6.77 -1.78
N TYR A 90 -14.81 -6.80 -2.09
CA TYR A 90 -14.10 -7.99 -2.52
C TYR A 90 -12.85 -8.22 -1.69
N SER A 91 -12.35 -9.44 -1.66
CA SER A 91 -11.04 -9.76 -1.10
C SER A 91 -9.94 -9.33 -2.09
N GLY A 92 -8.92 -8.62 -1.60
CA GLY A 92 -7.78 -8.23 -2.43
C GLY A 92 -7.09 -9.44 -3.07
N ARG A 93 -6.97 -10.55 -2.32
CA ARG A 93 -6.43 -11.82 -2.82
C ARG A 93 -7.24 -12.35 -4.01
N SER A 94 -8.55 -12.48 -3.87
CA SER A 94 -9.40 -12.98 -4.97
C SER A 94 -9.29 -12.12 -6.22
N MET A 95 -9.15 -10.79 -6.05
CA MET A 95 -8.98 -9.89 -7.20
C MET A 95 -7.64 -10.09 -7.89
N VAL A 96 -6.54 -10.30 -7.15
CA VAL A 96 -5.22 -10.60 -7.74
C VAL A 96 -5.22 -11.95 -8.44
N GLU A 97 -5.85 -12.98 -7.86
CA GLU A 97 -6.01 -14.30 -8.47
C GLU A 97 -6.81 -14.21 -9.79
N LEU A 98 -7.93 -13.48 -9.80
CA LEU A 98 -8.75 -13.28 -11.00
C LEU A 98 -8.05 -12.40 -12.04
N LEU A 99 -7.34 -11.34 -11.62
CA LEU A 99 -6.53 -10.52 -12.53
C LEU A 99 -5.49 -11.39 -13.25
N ASN A 100 -4.76 -12.22 -12.50
CA ASN A 100 -3.76 -13.10 -13.08
C ASN A 100 -4.40 -14.12 -14.06
N LYS A 101 -5.50 -14.75 -13.65
CA LYS A 101 -6.25 -15.69 -14.49
C LYS A 101 -6.70 -15.04 -15.80
N ASN A 102 -7.38 -13.90 -15.73
CA ASN A 102 -7.92 -13.19 -16.90
C ASN A 102 -6.78 -12.62 -17.77
N ALA A 103 -5.72 -12.10 -17.15
CA ALA A 103 -4.56 -11.61 -17.89
C ALA A 103 -3.88 -12.72 -18.67
N THR A 104 -3.72 -13.90 -18.08
CA THR A 104 -3.02 -15.04 -18.69
C THR A 104 -3.84 -15.67 -19.83
N ALA A 105 -5.17 -15.73 -19.68
CA ALA A 105 -6.07 -16.32 -20.69
C ALA A 105 -5.97 -15.63 -22.06
N ASP A 106 -5.85 -14.30 -22.08
CA ASP A 106 -5.83 -13.49 -23.30
C ASP A 106 -4.43 -12.94 -23.65
N GLY A 107 -3.39 -13.58 -23.18
CA GLY A 107 -2.01 -13.11 -23.31
C GLY A 107 -1.62 -12.19 -22.13
N ASN A 108 -0.67 -12.64 -21.32
CA ASN A 108 -0.22 -11.96 -20.12
C ASN A 108 0.37 -10.59 -20.41
N PHE A 109 0.21 -9.63 -19.48
CA PHE A 109 0.79 -8.30 -19.60
C PHE A 109 1.40 -7.84 -18.26
N GLY A 110 2.24 -6.79 -18.31
CA GLY A 110 2.99 -6.30 -17.16
C GLY A 110 2.13 -5.45 -16.23
N TRP A 111 1.29 -6.10 -15.40
CA TRP A 111 0.58 -5.44 -14.30
C TRP A 111 1.39 -5.50 -13.00
N GLY A 112 1.15 -4.57 -12.11
CA GLY A 112 1.68 -4.51 -10.75
C GLY A 112 0.58 -4.19 -9.73
N ILE A 113 0.94 -4.06 -8.47
CA ILE A 113 0.03 -3.75 -7.37
C ILE A 113 0.39 -2.40 -6.74
N ALA A 114 -0.58 -1.50 -6.68
CA ALA A 114 -0.59 -0.29 -5.87
C ALA A 114 -1.35 -0.63 -4.57
N HIS A 115 -0.61 -0.97 -3.53
CA HIS A 115 -1.18 -1.43 -2.26
C HIS A 115 -1.15 -0.31 -1.22
N HIS A 116 -2.18 -0.26 -0.36
CA HIS A 116 -2.32 0.69 0.73
C HIS A 116 -2.19 -0.03 2.08
N PRO A 117 -0.96 -0.25 2.59
CA PRO A 117 -0.70 -1.06 3.78
C PRO A 117 -0.92 -0.27 5.08
N TYR A 118 -2.03 0.43 5.21
CA TYR A 118 -2.39 1.10 6.45
C TYR A 118 -2.38 0.13 7.65
N PRO A 119 -2.16 0.63 8.88
CA PRO A 119 -2.41 -0.17 10.09
C PRO A 119 -3.82 -0.77 10.09
N GLU A 120 -4.03 -1.90 10.76
CA GLU A 120 -5.36 -2.55 10.79
C GLU A 120 -6.47 -1.65 11.34
N ASN A 121 -6.10 -0.70 12.20
CA ASN A 121 -6.96 0.37 12.67
C ASN A 121 -6.26 1.70 12.39
N LEU A 122 -6.81 2.51 11.48
CA LEU A 122 -6.23 3.77 11.03
C LEU A 122 -6.04 4.79 12.16
N ASN A 123 -6.75 4.65 13.28
CA ASN A 123 -6.59 5.54 14.43
C ASN A 123 -5.26 5.33 15.17
N PHE A 124 -4.64 4.16 15.04
CA PHE A 124 -3.42 3.78 15.76
C PHE A 124 -2.28 3.52 14.76
N PRO A 125 -1.18 4.29 14.81
CA PRO A 125 -0.09 4.14 13.86
C PRO A 125 0.85 2.96 14.15
N ASP A 126 0.71 2.31 15.29
CA ASP A 126 1.58 1.27 15.82
C ASP A 126 1.29 -0.10 15.20
N PHE A 127 1.42 -0.19 13.89
CA PHE A 127 1.16 -1.41 13.10
C PHE A 127 1.94 -2.65 13.61
N TRP A 128 3.03 -2.47 14.36
CA TRP A 128 3.74 -3.58 15.00
C TRP A 128 2.87 -4.31 16.04
N ASN A 129 1.83 -3.66 16.54
CA ASN A 129 0.84 -4.21 17.46
C ASN A 129 -0.42 -4.73 16.74
N ASP A 130 -0.52 -4.64 15.42
CA ASP A 130 -1.64 -5.19 14.65
C ASP A 130 -1.84 -6.68 14.99
N ARG A 131 -3.10 -7.11 15.11
CA ARG A 131 -3.45 -8.47 15.56
C ARG A 131 -3.97 -9.38 14.45
N SER A 132 -4.66 -8.80 13.47
CA SER A 132 -5.24 -9.57 12.36
C SER A 132 -4.25 -9.97 11.28
N PRO A 133 -3.16 -9.24 10.98
CA PRO A 133 -2.16 -9.67 10.02
C PRO A 133 -1.40 -10.91 10.50
N THR A 134 -1.38 -11.95 9.66
CA THR A 134 -0.60 -13.18 9.84
C THR A 134 0.43 -13.30 8.71
N TYR A 135 1.34 -14.28 8.79
CA TYR A 135 2.30 -14.53 7.71
C TYR A 135 1.87 -15.63 6.74
N ALA A 136 0.60 -16.04 6.76
CA ALA A 136 0.00 -16.97 5.82
C ALA A 136 -0.57 -16.24 4.59
N PHE A 137 -0.71 -16.95 3.46
CA PHE A 137 -1.29 -16.37 2.23
C PHE A 137 -2.78 -16.02 2.37
N ASP A 138 -3.47 -16.63 3.32
CA ASP A 138 -4.86 -16.33 3.66
C ASP A 138 -5.00 -15.28 4.78
N THR A 139 -3.94 -14.54 5.09
CA THR A 139 -4.00 -13.47 6.09
C THR A 139 -5.20 -12.55 5.84
N PRO A 140 -5.96 -12.16 6.88
CA PRO A 140 -7.07 -11.24 6.71
C PRO A 140 -6.67 -9.88 6.13
N ARG A 141 -5.50 -9.37 6.53
CA ARG A 141 -4.95 -8.08 6.08
C ARG A 141 -3.47 -8.18 5.76
N ILE A 142 -3.03 -7.34 4.81
CA ILE A 142 -1.60 -7.04 4.59
C ILE A 142 -1.39 -5.59 4.99
N THR A 143 -0.81 -5.39 6.18
CA THR A 143 -0.36 -4.09 6.71
C THR A 143 1.16 -4.03 6.69
N PHE A 144 1.77 -2.94 7.12
CA PHE A 144 3.24 -2.91 7.25
C PHE A 144 3.80 -3.98 8.19
N LYS A 145 2.98 -4.58 9.09
CA LYS A 145 3.44 -5.67 9.94
C LYS A 145 3.90 -6.89 9.13
N ASN A 146 3.17 -7.24 8.07
CA ASN A 146 3.34 -8.47 7.31
C ASN A 146 3.41 -8.27 5.78
N ILE A 147 3.94 -7.13 5.31
CA ILE A 147 4.06 -6.86 3.85
C ILE A 147 4.86 -7.93 3.09
N GLU A 148 5.68 -8.70 3.79
CA GLU A 148 6.45 -9.83 3.24
C GLU A 148 5.54 -10.91 2.63
N VAL A 149 4.31 -11.04 3.12
CA VAL A 149 3.29 -11.95 2.55
C VAL A 149 3.01 -11.59 1.09
N LEU A 150 2.85 -10.30 0.78
CA LEU A 150 2.63 -9.85 -0.59
C LEU A 150 3.81 -10.20 -1.49
N LYS A 151 5.05 -10.03 -1.01
CA LYS A 151 6.26 -10.42 -1.75
C LYS A 151 6.28 -11.92 -2.02
N ALA A 152 6.05 -12.74 -0.98
CA ALA A 152 6.05 -14.19 -1.11
C ALA A 152 4.92 -14.68 -2.03
N PHE A 153 3.74 -14.08 -1.93
CA PHE A 153 2.60 -14.39 -2.78
C PHE A 153 2.91 -14.13 -4.26
N LEU A 154 3.49 -12.98 -4.59
CA LEU A 154 3.85 -12.60 -5.95
C LEU A 154 5.10 -13.31 -6.50
N ALA A 155 5.86 -14.01 -5.65
CA ALA A 155 7.01 -14.82 -6.06
C ALA A 155 6.64 -16.23 -6.54
N GLN A 156 5.37 -16.65 -6.37
CA GLN A 156 4.89 -17.93 -6.90
C GLN A 156 4.97 -17.92 -8.44
N GLU A 157 5.32 -19.05 -9.04
CA GLU A 157 5.62 -19.17 -10.48
C GLU A 157 4.48 -18.64 -11.37
N GLU A 158 3.24 -18.87 -10.98
CA GLU A 158 2.05 -18.46 -11.71
C GLU A 158 1.85 -16.94 -11.81
N TYR A 159 2.41 -16.17 -10.86
CA TYR A 159 2.31 -14.70 -10.88
C TYR A 159 3.47 -14.03 -11.62
N LEU A 160 4.53 -14.74 -11.93
CA LEU A 160 5.70 -14.14 -12.60
C LEU A 160 5.32 -13.59 -13.99
N TYR A 161 5.95 -12.50 -14.35
CA TYR A 161 5.87 -11.93 -15.69
C TYR A 161 7.27 -11.86 -16.30
N ASN A 162 7.49 -12.60 -17.40
CA ASN A 162 8.80 -12.78 -18.01
C ASN A 162 9.87 -13.32 -17.03
N GLY A 163 9.48 -14.17 -16.10
CA GLY A 163 10.36 -14.75 -15.08
C GLY A 163 10.67 -13.84 -13.88
N GLU A 164 10.07 -12.65 -13.81
CA GLU A 164 10.28 -11.69 -12.71
C GLU A 164 9.01 -11.50 -11.88
N SER A 165 9.18 -11.25 -10.57
CA SER A 165 8.07 -10.89 -9.69
C SER A 165 7.42 -9.59 -10.12
N ARG A 166 6.09 -9.50 -9.94
CA ARG A 166 5.33 -8.28 -10.16
C ARG A 166 5.84 -7.16 -9.27
N ARG A 167 5.86 -5.94 -9.81
CA ARG A 167 6.28 -4.75 -9.06
C ARG A 167 5.15 -4.23 -8.20
N VAL A 168 5.52 -3.68 -7.05
CA VAL A 168 4.60 -3.10 -6.07
C VAL A 168 4.94 -1.63 -5.87
N ILE A 169 3.93 -0.82 -5.65
CA ILE A 169 4.06 0.52 -5.09
C ILE A 169 3.14 0.61 -3.87
N PHE A 170 3.58 1.28 -2.82
CA PHE A 170 2.72 1.70 -1.73
C PHE A 170 2.26 3.13 -2.05
N SER A 171 1.16 3.20 -2.81
CA SER A 171 0.68 4.44 -3.40
C SER A 171 -0.06 5.35 -2.42
N GLU A 172 -0.53 4.77 -1.33
CA GLU A 172 -1.19 5.49 -0.25
C GLU A 172 -0.93 4.79 1.08
N GLN A 173 -0.49 5.53 2.06
CA GLN A 173 -0.34 5.08 3.43
C GLN A 173 -0.07 6.30 4.33
N GLY A 174 -0.42 6.21 5.60
CA GLY A 174 -0.19 7.27 6.57
C GLY A 174 -0.35 6.76 7.99
N PHE A 175 0.17 7.53 8.92
CA PHE A 175 0.21 7.19 10.33
C PHE A 175 -0.46 8.30 11.13
N ASN A 176 -1.61 7.99 11.74
CA ASN A 176 -2.31 8.95 12.58
C ASN A 176 -1.41 9.46 13.71
N SER A 177 -1.36 10.75 13.90
CA SER A 177 -0.41 11.41 14.79
C SER A 177 -1.05 12.07 16.00
N GLN A 178 -2.37 12.06 16.10
CA GLN A 178 -3.10 12.62 17.23
C GLN A 178 -4.28 11.76 17.60
N ASN A 179 -4.63 11.84 18.89
CA ASN A 179 -5.88 11.29 19.37
C ASN A 179 -7.05 12.18 18.90
N GLY A 180 -7.89 11.65 18.04
CA GLY A 180 -9.27 12.07 18.00
C GLY A 180 -9.97 11.67 19.32
N PRO A 181 -10.99 10.81 19.28
CA PRO A 181 -11.61 10.28 20.50
C PRO A 181 -10.75 9.24 21.25
N PHE A 182 -9.61 8.80 20.69
CA PHE A 182 -8.77 7.74 21.24
C PHE A 182 -7.52 8.32 21.89
N GLN A 183 -7.26 7.97 23.15
CA GLN A 183 -6.09 8.42 23.89
C GLN A 183 -4.87 7.52 23.64
N GLY A 184 -3.66 8.09 23.68
CA GLY A 184 -2.41 7.34 23.60
C GLY A 184 -1.62 7.47 22.29
N VAL A 185 -2.21 7.98 21.23
CA VAL A 185 -1.51 8.21 19.96
C VAL A 185 -0.71 9.52 20.02
N THR A 186 0.53 9.50 19.54
CA THR A 186 1.41 10.66 19.54
C THR A 186 2.08 10.87 18.18
N GLU A 187 2.51 12.11 17.92
CA GLU A 187 3.29 12.43 16.71
C GLU A 187 4.62 11.67 16.66
N LYS A 188 5.24 11.37 17.82
CA LYS A 188 6.45 10.54 17.88
C LYS A 188 6.21 9.08 17.49
N GLN A 189 5.05 8.55 17.84
CA GLN A 189 4.64 7.21 17.45
C GLN A 189 4.45 7.11 15.93
N ALA A 190 3.79 8.09 15.32
CA ALA A 190 3.64 8.18 13.87
C ALA A 190 5.00 8.30 13.15
N ALA A 191 5.93 9.09 13.70
CA ALA A 191 7.29 9.21 13.16
C ALA A 191 8.07 7.88 13.24
N ALA A 192 7.97 7.15 14.36
CA ALA A 192 8.58 5.83 14.51
C ALA A 192 7.98 4.79 13.55
N ALA A 193 6.65 4.83 13.38
CA ALA A 193 5.94 3.97 12.42
C ALA A 193 6.42 4.22 10.99
N TYR A 194 6.58 5.48 10.59
CA TYR A 194 7.08 5.82 9.26
C TYR A 194 8.48 5.23 9.00
N VAL A 195 9.41 5.37 9.95
CA VAL A 195 10.78 4.83 9.82
C VAL A 195 10.76 3.32 9.62
N LEU A 196 10.05 2.59 10.49
CA LEU A 196 9.98 1.13 10.41
C LEU A 196 9.31 0.67 9.10
N ALA A 197 8.21 1.32 8.70
CA ALA A 197 7.50 1.03 7.45
C ALA A 197 8.39 1.26 6.22
N TYR A 198 9.15 2.36 6.21
CA TYR A 198 10.08 2.66 5.12
C TYR A 198 11.18 1.60 5.01
N MET A 199 11.83 1.24 6.11
CA MET A 199 12.85 0.20 6.13
C MET A 199 12.33 -1.14 5.65
N LYS A 200 11.14 -1.55 6.08
CA LYS A 200 10.47 -2.78 5.60
C LYS A 200 10.22 -2.71 4.09
N SER A 201 9.69 -1.59 3.61
CA SER A 201 9.41 -1.39 2.18
C SER A 201 10.66 -1.53 1.33
N ARG A 202 11.78 -0.92 1.75
CA ARG A 202 13.10 -1.02 1.11
C ARG A 202 13.60 -2.47 1.09
N ASN A 203 13.44 -3.21 2.18
CA ASN A 203 13.89 -4.60 2.30
C ASN A 203 13.11 -5.57 1.40
N MET A 204 11.91 -5.21 0.94
CA MET A 204 11.16 -6.07 0.02
C MET A 204 11.82 -6.25 -1.35
N GLY A 205 12.54 -5.25 -1.85
CA GLY A 205 13.22 -5.29 -3.14
C GLY A 205 12.30 -5.30 -4.38
N ILE A 206 11.00 -5.48 -4.22
CA ILE A 206 9.98 -5.40 -5.29
C ILE A 206 9.15 -4.10 -5.23
N VAL A 207 9.35 -3.28 -4.21
CA VAL A 207 8.67 -1.99 -4.03
C VAL A 207 9.43 -0.90 -4.76
N ASP A 208 8.76 -0.21 -5.67
CA ASP A 208 9.35 0.88 -6.45
C ASP A 208 9.13 2.26 -5.83
N MET A 209 8.08 2.42 -5.03
CA MET A 209 7.68 3.71 -4.47
C MET A 209 6.87 3.51 -3.19
N MET A 210 7.07 4.41 -2.24
CA MET A 210 6.25 4.57 -1.04
C MET A 210 5.82 6.04 -0.94
N THR A 211 4.52 6.29 -1.08
CA THR A 211 3.93 7.62 -1.01
C THR A 211 3.27 7.82 0.35
N HIS A 212 3.56 8.92 1.01
CA HIS A 212 2.92 9.27 2.28
C HIS A 212 1.63 10.08 2.06
N HIS A 213 0.55 9.68 2.68
CA HIS A 213 -0.71 10.41 2.77
C HIS A 213 -0.85 10.97 4.21
N ALA A 214 -0.75 12.31 4.42
CA ALA A 214 -0.69 13.32 3.39
C ALA A 214 0.40 14.38 3.70
N CYS A 215 0.46 15.46 2.90
CA CYS A 215 1.39 16.55 3.20
C CYS A 215 0.94 17.35 4.42
N ILE A 216 -0.33 17.74 4.50
CA ILE A 216 -0.93 18.55 5.57
C ILE A 216 -2.10 17.78 6.18
N ASP A 217 -2.30 17.91 7.50
CA ASP A 217 -3.49 17.36 8.15
C ASP A 217 -4.77 17.88 7.49
N ASN A 218 -5.65 16.98 7.12
CA ASN A 218 -6.93 17.33 6.55
C ASN A 218 -8.03 17.28 7.63
N PRO A 219 -8.66 18.41 8.01
CA PRO A 219 -9.69 18.42 9.04
C PRO A 219 -10.95 17.61 8.66
N HIS A 220 -11.10 17.22 7.39
CA HIS A 220 -12.20 16.41 6.88
C HIS A 220 -11.84 14.94 6.69
N GLU A 221 -10.66 14.48 7.16
CA GLU A 221 -10.18 13.10 7.05
C GLU A 221 -10.70 12.21 8.19
N PHE A 222 -11.99 12.20 8.42
CA PHE A 222 -12.65 11.33 9.42
C PHE A 222 -12.03 11.40 10.84
N GLY A 223 -11.39 12.51 11.20
CA GLY A 223 -10.69 12.70 12.47
C GLY A 223 -9.25 12.18 12.50
N LEU A 224 -8.71 11.73 11.37
CA LEU A 224 -7.32 11.31 11.25
C LEU A 224 -6.41 12.52 10.98
N ASN A 225 -5.23 12.51 11.56
CA ASN A 225 -4.18 13.52 11.36
C ASN A 225 -2.95 12.85 10.73
N LEU A 226 -3.02 12.64 9.42
CA LEU A 226 -2.04 11.88 8.63
C LEU A 226 -0.94 12.76 8.01
N GLY A 227 -1.07 14.09 8.10
CA GLY A 227 -0.15 15.04 7.49
C GLY A 227 1.26 14.99 8.06
N ILE A 228 2.24 15.37 7.25
CA ILE A 228 3.61 15.69 7.68
C ILE A 228 3.64 17.02 8.43
N PHE A 229 2.74 17.95 8.03
CA PHE A 229 2.52 19.24 8.66
C PHE A 229 1.15 19.30 9.32
N ARG A 230 1.04 20.06 10.42
CA ARG A 230 -0.24 20.39 11.03
C ARG A 230 -1.04 21.30 10.10
N ASN A 231 -2.35 21.25 10.19
CA ASN A 231 -3.22 22.24 9.53
C ASN A 231 -3.20 23.56 10.32
N ASP A 232 -3.00 24.68 9.63
CA ASP A 232 -3.10 26.01 10.19
C ASP A 232 -4.05 26.86 9.32
N PRO A 233 -5.33 26.97 9.68
CA PRO A 233 -6.33 27.69 8.89
C PRO A 233 -6.09 29.20 8.83
N THR A 234 -5.13 29.73 9.60
CA THR A 234 -4.77 31.15 9.55
C THR A 234 -3.83 31.50 8.41
N LYS A 235 -3.24 30.49 7.76
CA LYS A 235 -2.31 30.64 6.63
C LYS A 235 -3.00 30.36 5.29
N PRO A 236 -2.63 31.05 4.20
CA PRO A 236 -3.24 30.86 2.88
C PRO A 236 -3.17 29.41 2.36
N GLU A 237 -2.05 28.72 2.58
CA GLU A 237 -1.81 27.34 2.16
C GLU A 237 -2.18 26.31 3.23
N HIS A 238 -2.73 26.75 4.36
CA HIS A 238 -3.05 25.92 5.54
C HIS A 238 -1.88 25.13 6.12
N VAL A 239 -0.63 25.44 5.71
CA VAL A 239 0.58 24.73 6.19
C VAL A 239 0.98 25.26 7.56
N GLY A 240 0.80 24.43 8.59
CA GLY A 240 1.22 24.68 9.95
C GLY A 240 2.66 24.25 10.24
N GLU A 241 2.95 23.97 11.49
CA GLU A 241 4.26 23.48 11.92
C GLU A 241 4.51 22.05 11.44
N ALA A 242 5.78 21.74 11.15
CA ALA A 242 6.22 20.39 10.86
C ALA A 242 6.05 19.49 12.09
N LYS A 243 5.59 18.27 11.89
CA LYS A 243 5.54 17.24 12.92
C LYS A 243 6.84 16.43 12.95
N PRO A 244 7.11 15.65 14.02
CA PRO A 244 8.31 14.78 14.08
C PRO A 244 8.47 13.85 12.88
N ILE A 245 7.40 13.40 12.25
CA ILE A 245 7.44 12.59 11.03
C ILE A 245 8.12 13.31 9.86
N PHE A 246 8.14 14.65 9.82
CA PHE A 246 8.85 15.41 8.80
C PHE A 246 10.35 15.15 8.85
N GLU A 247 10.95 15.13 10.06
CA GLU A 247 12.37 14.79 10.23
C GLU A 247 12.64 13.37 9.72
N SER A 248 11.79 12.41 10.10
CA SER A 248 11.89 11.02 9.62
C SER A 248 11.79 10.94 8.10
N PHE A 249 10.81 11.62 7.50
CA PHE A 249 10.59 11.64 6.05
C PHE A 249 11.80 12.20 5.28
N MET A 250 12.40 13.28 5.80
CA MET A 250 13.55 13.92 5.15
C MET A 250 14.86 13.16 5.34
N ALA A 251 14.99 12.37 6.42
CA ALA A 251 16.24 11.70 6.77
C ALA A 251 16.45 10.35 6.06
N MET A 252 15.36 9.65 5.69
CA MET A 252 15.49 8.33 5.07
C MET A 252 16.27 8.40 3.75
N ASP A 253 17.14 7.41 3.50
CA ASP A 253 18.10 7.34 2.39
C ASP A 253 19.11 8.50 2.33
N THR A 254 19.33 9.18 3.46
CA THR A 254 20.37 10.22 3.59
C THR A 254 21.37 9.86 4.69
N PRO A 255 22.48 10.59 4.84
CA PRO A 255 23.41 10.41 5.97
C PRO A 255 22.78 10.56 7.36
N ASP A 256 21.62 11.21 7.47
CA ASP A 256 20.90 11.45 8.73
C ASP A 256 19.97 10.27 9.13
N GLU A 257 19.79 9.28 8.26
CA GLU A 257 18.95 8.09 8.53
C GLU A 257 19.28 7.40 9.87
N PRO A 258 20.55 7.15 10.26
CA PRO A 258 20.83 6.45 11.50
C PRO A 258 20.26 7.14 12.75
N ALA A 259 20.19 8.47 12.76
CA ALA A 259 19.66 9.22 13.89
C ALA A 259 18.15 9.04 14.08
N VAL A 260 17.39 9.00 12.99
CA VAL A 260 15.92 8.76 13.06
C VAL A 260 15.60 7.29 13.32
N VAL A 261 16.43 6.37 12.83
CA VAL A 261 16.30 4.93 13.12
C VAL A 261 16.54 4.66 14.61
N GLU A 262 17.57 5.27 15.22
CA GLU A 262 17.83 5.16 16.67
C GLU A 262 16.64 5.67 17.49
N LYS A 263 16.06 6.83 17.11
CA LYS A 263 14.84 7.36 17.76
C LYS A 263 13.65 6.42 17.65
N ALA A 264 13.45 5.82 16.47
CA ALA A 264 12.36 4.88 16.25
C ALA A 264 12.55 3.59 17.05
N ARG A 265 13.77 3.03 17.08
CA ARG A 265 14.13 1.87 17.90
C ARG A 265 13.91 2.12 19.39
N ALA A 266 14.38 3.25 19.89
CA ALA A 266 14.18 3.62 21.29
C ALA A 266 12.70 3.79 21.65
N PHE A 267 11.86 4.24 20.70
CA PHE A 267 10.43 4.42 20.92
C PHE A 267 9.66 3.09 20.89
N ILE A 268 9.93 2.24 19.90
CA ILE A 268 9.23 0.96 19.70
C ILE A 268 9.73 -0.11 20.67
N GLY A 269 11.02 -0.06 21.04
CA GLY A 269 11.78 -1.09 21.74
C GLY A 269 12.57 -1.95 20.76
N GLU A 270 13.85 -2.19 21.07
CA GLU A 270 14.83 -2.86 20.19
C GLU A 270 14.31 -4.22 19.69
N GLU A 271 13.86 -5.06 20.61
CA GLU A 271 13.39 -6.42 20.30
C GLU A 271 12.18 -6.39 19.35
N MET A 272 11.18 -5.56 19.64
CA MET A 272 9.98 -5.43 18.80
C MET A 272 10.32 -4.85 17.43
N PHE A 273 11.19 -3.84 17.38
CA PHE A 273 11.61 -3.24 16.12
C PHE A 273 12.28 -4.28 15.22
N ASP A 274 13.24 -5.05 15.75
CA ASP A 274 13.97 -6.06 14.99
C ASP A 274 13.08 -7.24 14.58
N LEU A 275 12.17 -7.67 15.45
CA LEU A 275 11.20 -8.73 15.15
C LEU A 275 10.30 -8.34 13.96
N VAL A 276 9.83 -7.11 13.92
CA VAL A 276 8.91 -6.66 12.86
C VAL A 276 9.66 -6.30 11.59
N LEU A 277 10.88 -5.73 11.71
CA LEU A 277 11.70 -5.39 10.55
C LEU A 277 12.15 -6.64 9.78
N ASN A 278 12.52 -7.70 10.50
CA ASN A 278 13.07 -8.94 9.95
C ASN A 278 12.33 -10.15 10.54
N PRO A 279 11.08 -10.38 10.16
CA PRO A 279 10.34 -11.50 10.68
C PRO A 279 11.01 -12.82 10.30
N THR A 280 11.22 -13.68 11.30
CA THR A 280 11.83 -15.01 11.11
C THR A 280 10.87 -16.04 10.56
N VAL A 281 9.61 -15.68 10.40
CA VAL A 281 8.54 -16.55 9.91
C VAL A 281 8.61 -16.65 8.39
N LEU A 282 8.52 -17.87 7.87
CA LEU A 282 8.37 -18.09 6.44
C LEU A 282 6.95 -17.72 6.02
N CYS A 283 6.84 -16.81 5.04
CA CYS A 283 5.56 -16.52 4.42
C CYS A 283 5.18 -17.67 3.48
N GLY A 284 3.94 -18.09 3.51
CA GLY A 284 3.43 -19.15 2.64
C GLY A 284 2.22 -19.86 3.25
N ASP A 285 2.12 -21.16 2.98
CA ASP A 285 1.01 -22.01 3.42
C ASP A 285 1.07 -22.41 4.92
N LEU A 286 1.77 -21.64 5.75
CA LEU A 286 1.77 -21.85 7.20
C LEU A 286 0.34 -21.66 7.72
N GLN A 287 -0.21 -22.74 8.25
CA GLN A 287 -1.52 -22.70 8.90
C GLN A 287 -1.43 -21.88 10.18
N HIS A 288 -2.52 -21.19 10.50
CA HIS A 288 -2.64 -20.28 11.65
C HIS A 288 -2.19 -20.89 12.99
N GLU A 289 -2.20 -22.22 13.11
CA GLU A 289 -1.82 -22.96 14.33
C GLU A 289 -0.30 -23.02 14.53
N ASP A 290 0.51 -22.92 13.47
CA ASP A 290 1.97 -23.02 13.55
C ASP A 290 2.64 -21.75 14.07
N VAL A 291 1.94 -20.61 13.98
CA VAL A 291 2.49 -19.28 14.35
C VAL A 291 2.25 -18.98 15.85
N LEU A 292 1.22 -19.55 16.46
CA LEU A 292 0.85 -19.31 17.86
C LEU A 292 1.44 -20.32 18.86
N GLY A 293 2.08 -21.37 18.38
CA GLY A 293 2.62 -22.45 19.23
C GLY A 293 3.98 -22.18 19.87
N ASN A 294 4.66 -21.06 19.53
CA ASN A 294 6.02 -20.75 20.00
C ASN A 294 6.19 -19.30 20.52
N ALA A 295 5.14 -18.70 21.06
CA ALA A 295 5.22 -17.40 21.74
C ALA A 295 5.00 -17.53 23.24
#